data_45a7a80365814b9a35a66c32b7a8d0eb
#
_entry.id   45a7a80365814b9a35a66c32b7a8d0eb
#
_cell.length_a   1.000
_cell.length_b   1.000
_cell.length_c   1.000
_cell.angle_alpha   90.00
_cell.angle_beta   90.00
_cell.angle_gamma   90.00
#
_symmetry.space_group_name_H-M   'P 1'
#
loop_
_entity.id
_entity.type
_entity.pdbx_description
1 polymer ?
#
loop_
_entity_poly.entity_id
_entity_poly.type
_entity_poly.pdbx_seq_one_letter_code
_entity_poly.pdbx_strand_id
1 'polypeptide(L)'
;RNQLFSLRLQERKNIQSIHDRCQYIIVDKIEGELRQIPITDLTKTFARLPLQALYINHITTMYDLLKYNRRQLEALDGIGDETADKLMLALHRSTAAIKSQIHYRIDLEHLSDRDQEIMQEIYFYLHTKENFAKLNTIYQETERGIQEAYDNSGLIQNFFGWIFSGRKKKQKFLKAVEDVKYFNQSVYTEIIKQFYDDCSALKDVDFETILQDYKENAVQYYTVIEKLADIEIKDDVDEDIDVSLLQQIQATPLLLESFHTELRHYQEFGTKYILHQKRVLLGDEMGLGKTIQAIAAMNHLYHKGHRYFFVICPASLLLNWKREVEKLTDMQAYILHGDSFGDYAVWESNGGIAIINYEGLDKIFFDKDFSLDMVVVDEAHFVKNKDAQRTRHTIRIIEQAEYALYMTGTAIENNVDEMCYLIECLNPSIANEIKGMKYLAKAELFRKKIAPVYLRRKRADVLMELPELTIYDEWCMMNEEEINSYRKAVESENFMAMRRVSWNSLNSTKAERMTELCLQALSEGRKVIIFSYFLDTLSFVSDLLLGKALPVISGKLSLE
;
A
#
# COMPACT_ATOMS: atom_id res chain seq x y z
N ARG A 1 -25.67 23.97 13.49
CA ARG A 1 -24.38 24.24 14.11
C ARG A 1 -23.99 23.16 15.13
N ASN A 2 -24.87 22.87 16.09
CA ASN A 2 -24.53 21.87 17.14
C ASN A 2 -24.30 20.48 16.57
N GLN A 3 -25.10 20.05 15.60
CA GLN A 3 -24.92 18.77 14.91
C GLN A 3 -23.58 18.71 14.14
N LEU A 4 -23.25 19.76 13.41
CA LEU A 4 -21.98 19.86 12.67
C LEU A 4 -20.79 19.80 13.63
N PHE A 5 -20.86 20.52 14.75
CA PHE A 5 -19.82 20.48 15.79
C PHE A 5 -19.70 19.09 16.44
N SER A 6 -20.84 18.45 16.74
CA SER A 6 -20.84 17.10 17.33
C SER A 6 -20.25 16.05 16.39
N LEU A 7 -20.53 16.13 15.08
CA LEU A 7 -19.95 15.23 14.07
C LEU A 7 -18.42 15.39 13.98
N ARG A 8 -17.91 16.63 13.92
CA ARG A 8 -16.45 16.87 13.93
C ARG A 8 -15.76 16.36 15.21
N LEU A 9 -16.42 16.53 16.36
CA LEU A 9 -15.92 15.97 17.61
C LEU A 9 -15.90 14.44 17.57
N GLN A 10 -16.89 13.83 16.93
CA GLN A 10 -16.97 12.37 16.75
C GLN A 10 -15.86 11.83 15.88
N GLU A 11 -15.57 12.49 14.74
CA GLU A 11 -14.43 12.14 13.88
C GLU A 11 -13.12 12.11 14.69
N ARG A 12 -12.81 13.20 15.38
CA ARG A 12 -11.60 13.30 16.20
C ARG A 12 -11.54 12.24 17.30
N LYS A 13 -12.66 11.97 17.95
CA LYS A 13 -12.74 10.93 18.99
C LYS A 13 -12.51 9.54 18.42
N ASN A 14 -13.05 9.24 17.24
CA ASN A 14 -12.84 7.95 16.61
C ASN A 14 -11.35 7.76 16.24
N ILE A 15 -10.73 8.74 15.58
CA ILE A 15 -9.30 8.70 15.24
C ILE A 15 -8.45 8.53 16.50
N GLN A 16 -8.74 9.30 17.56
CA GLN A 16 -8.01 9.20 18.83
C GLN A 16 -8.23 7.83 19.50
N SER A 17 -9.45 7.29 19.44
CA SER A 17 -9.76 5.96 19.99
C SER A 17 -8.96 4.86 19.30
N ILE A 18 -8.88 4.88 17.96
CA ILE A 18 -8.07 3.93 17.18
C ILE A 18 -6.60 4.06 17.59
N HIS A 19 -6.07 5.29 17.61
CA HIS A 19 -4.68 5.55 18.00
C HIS A 19 -4.37 5.00 19.40
N ASP A 20 -5.17 5.34 20.41
CA ASP A 20 -4.93 4.94 21.80
C ASP A 20 -4.98 3.42 21.98
N ARG A 21 -5.92 2.75 21.30
CA ARG A 21 -6.04 1.28 21.33
C ARG A 21 -4.85 0.60 20.67
N CYS A 22 -4.41 1.10 19.52
CA CYS A 22 -3.21 0.60 18.85
C CYS A 22 -1.96 0.81 19.71
N GLN A 23 -1.78 2.02 20.29
CA GLN A 23 -0.65 2.31 21.18
C GLN A 23 -0.63 1.39 22.40
N TYR A 24 -1.79 1.11 23.00
CA TYR A 24 -1.87 0.19 24.14
C TYR A 24 -1.33 -1.20 23.80
N ILE A 25 -1.70 -1.75 22.65
CA ILE A 25 -1.23 -3.07 22.21
C ILE A 25 0.29 -3.06 21.96
N ILE A 26 0.80 -1.98 21.37
CA ILE A 26 2.24 -1.81 21.14
C ILE A 26 2.99 -1.79 22.47
N VAL A 27 2.51 -1.01 23.42
CA VAL A 27 3.13 -0.91 24.77
C VAL A 27 3.10 -2.26 25.47
N ASP A 28 1.98 -2.98 25.45
CA ASP A 28 1.85 -4.31 26.07
C ASP A 28 2.85 -5.32 25.49
N LYS A 29 3.01 -5.33 24.16
CA LYS A 29 4.01 -6.18 23.49
C LYS A 29 5.44 -5.77 23.83
N ILE A 30 5.77 -4.48 23.81
CA ILE A 30 7.10 -3.98 24.22
C ILE A 30 7.41 -4.40 25.65
N GLU A 31 6.47 -4.24 26.56
CA GLU A 31 6.66 -4.66 27.95
C GLU A 31 6.88 -6.18 28.07
N GLY A 32 6.11 -6.97 27.30
CA GLY A 32 6.25 -8.41 27.25
C GLY A 32 7.66 -8.84 26.83
N GLU A 33 8.17 -8.27 25.72
CA GLU A 33 9.52 -8.55 25.22
C GLU A 33 10.61 -8.07 26.18
N LEU A 34 10.48 -6.86 26.75
CA LEU A 34 11.44 -6.32 27.72
C LEU A 34 11.54 -7.17 29.00
N ARG A 35 10.46 -7.86 29.40
CA ARG A 35 10.47 -8.84 30.52
C ARG A 35 11.32 -10.06 30.22
N GLN A 36 11.47 -10.45 28.95
CA GLN A 36 12.28 -11.60 28.53
C GLN A 36 13.78 -11.25 28.45
N ILE A 37 14.15 -9.97 28.41
CA ILE A 37 15.54 -9.53 28.30
C ILE A 37 16.15 -9.35 29.69
N PRO A 38 17.03 -10.23 30.17
CA PRO A 38 17.67 -10.08 31.46
C PRO A 38 18.66 -8.92 31.43
N ILE A 39 18.73 -8.17 32.55
CA ILE A 39 19.64 -7.03 32.67
C ILE A 39 21.13 -7.41 32.46
N THR A 40 21.49 -8.69 32.69
CA THR A 40 22.82 -9.22 32.45
C THR A 40 23.24 -9.14 30.98
N ASP A 41 22.31 -9.14 30.05
CA ASP A 41 22.63 -9.07 28.63
C ASP A 41 23.28 -7.75 28.24
N LEU A 42 23.03 -6.70 29.01
CA LEU A 42 23.72 -5.41 28.83
C LEU A 42 25.23 -5.48 29.06
N THR A 43 25.73 -6.46 29.82
CA THR A 43 27.18 -6.65 30.00
C THR A 43 27.91 -7.03 28.72
N LYS A 44 27.18 -7.56 27.73
CA LYS A 44 27.71 -7.85 26.38
C LYS A 44 28.03 -6.57 25.60
N THR A 45 27.30 -5.48 25.89
CA THR A 45 27.43 -4.19 25.16
C THR A 45 28.18 -3.15 25.97
N PHE A 46 28.01 -3.13 27.30
CA PHE A 46 28.62 -2.14 28.18
C PHE A 46 29.54 -2.84 29.18
N ALA A 47 30.85 -2.53 29.09
CA ALA A 47 31.82 -3.00 30.06
C ALA A 47 31.59 -2.34 31.45
N ARG A 48 31.65 -3.12 32.54
CA ARG A 48 31.57 -2.66 33.91
C ARG A 48 30.23 -2.08 34.38
N LEU A 49 29.13 -2.78 34.12
CA LEU A 49 27.84 -2.47 34.76
C LEU A 49 27.84 -2.96 36.23
N PRO A 50 27.32 -2.18 37.18
CA PRO A 50 27.23 -2.54 38.59
C PRO A 50 26.05 -3.50 38.85
N LEU A 51 26.10 -4.73 38.35
CA LEU A 51 25.00 -5.70 38.45
C LEU A 51 24.51 -5.93 39.88
N GLN A 52 25.40 -5.93 40.89
CA GLN A 52 25.00 -6.07 42.29
C GLN A 52 24.08 -4.92 42.76
N ALA A 53 24.43 -3.68 42.37
CA ALA A 53 23.58 -2.54 42.70
C ALA A 53 22.22 -2.63 42.01
N LEU A 54 22.16 -3.10 40.75
CA LEU A 54 20.91 -3.31 40.04
C LEU A 54 20.03 -4.38 40.72
N TYR A 55 20.61 -5.50 41.11
CA TYR A 55 19.89 -6.58 41.80
C TYR A 55 19.39 -6.17 43.19
N ILE A 56 20.17 -5.41 43.94
CA ILE A 56 19.74 -4.87 45.26
C ILE A 56 18.50 -3.97 45.10
N ASN A 57 18.42 -3.26 43.98
CA ASN A 57 17.28 -2.39 43.67
C ASN A 57 16.18 -3.13 42.87
N HIS A 58 16.18 -4.46 42.83
CA HIS A 58 15.19 -5.30 42.14
C HIS A 58 15.11 -5.06 40.64
N ILE A 59 16.17 -4.59 40.00
CA ILE A 59 16.26 -4.41 38.56
C ILE A 59 16.91 -5.69 37.97
N THR A 60 16.08 -6.59 37.46
CA THR A 60 16.49 -7.90 36.95
C THR A 60 16.34 -8.04 35.45
N THR A 61 15.43 -7.29 34.87
CA THR A 61 15.12 -7.28 33.45
C THR A 61 15.12 -5.85 32.88
N MET A 62 15.12 -5.75 31.55
CA MET A 62 14.97 -4.46 30.87
C MET A 62 13.63 -3.80 31.17
N TYR A 63 12.58 -4.60 31.45
CA TYR A 63 11.27 -4.08 31.87
C TYR A 63 11.35 -3.31 33.20
N ASP A 64 12.19 -3.76 34.15
CA ASP A 64 12.32 -3.10 35.43
C ASP A 64 12.87 -1.68 35.29
N LEU A 65 13.68 -1.42 34.26
CA LEU A 65 14.19 -0.06 33.96
C LEU A 65 13.10 0.91 33.54
N LEU A 66 11.97 0.46 32.97
CA LEU A 66 10.84 1.34 32.60
C LEU A 66 10.23 2.05 33.82
N LYS A 67 10.40 1.49 35.01
CA LYS A 67 9.85 2.05 36.27
C LYS A 67 10.63 3.26 36.75
N TYR A 68 11.81 3.52 36.17
CA TYR A 68 12.72 4.56 36.62
C TYR A 68 12.97 5.59 35.52
N ASN A 69 12.99 6.86 35.87
CA ASN A 69 13.59 7.88 35.03
C ASN A 69 15.09 8.02 35.36
N ARG A 70 15.84 8.76 34.51
CA ARG A 70 17.28 8.96 34.65
C ARG A 70 17.70 9.43 36.08
N ARG A 71 17.00 10.42 36.65
CA ARG A 71 17.30 10.95 37.99
C ARG A 71 17.04 9.94 39.08
N GLN A 72 16.02 9.13 38.94
CA GLN A 72 15.70 8.06 39.88
C GLN A 72 16.74 6.95 39.85
N LEU A 73 17.26 6.58 38.64
CA LEU A 73 18.36 5.62 38.50
C LEU A 73 19.66 6.14 39.15
N GLU A 74 20.01 7.42 38.94
CA GLU A 74 21.18 8.09 39.52
C GLU A 74 21.11 8.15 41.05
N ALA A 75 19.90 8.23 41.62
CA ALA A 75 19.69 8.27 43.07
C ALA A 75 19.81 6.89 43.74
N LEU A 76 19.95 5.80 43.00
CA LEU A 76 20.13 4.46 43.54
C LEU A 76 21.58 4.22 43.98
N ASP A 77 21.75 3.63 45.17
CA ASP A 77 23.08 3.32 45.71
C ASP A 77 23.89 2.43 44.72
N GLY A 78 25.07 2.91 44.38
CA GLY A 78 26.00 2.20 43.48
C GLY A 78 25.75 2.44 41.96
N ILE A 79 24.81 3.33 41.61
CA ILE A 79 24.55 3.74 40.23
C ILE A 79 24.93 5.23 40.09
N GLY A 80 26.03 5.49 39.38
CA GLY A 80 26.46 6.87 39.09
C GLY A 80 25.84 7.39 37.78
N ASP A 81 26.03 8.71 37.55
CA ASP A 81 25.54 9.45 36.39
C ASP A 81 25.79 8.76 35.05
N GLU A 82 27.06 8.37 34.77
CA GLU A 82 27.45 7.67 33.55
C GLU A 82 26.73 6.30 33.39
N THR A 83 26.49 5.62 34.51
CA THR A 83 25.80 4.32 34.47
C THR A 83 24.31 4.50 34.20
N ALA A 84 23.68 5.50 34.80
CA ALA A 84 22.30 5.86 34.55
C ALA A 84 22.07 6.22 33.06
N ASP A 85 22.99 6.98 32.45
CA ASP A 85 22.93 7.29 31.03
C ASP A 85 23.05 6.05 30.13
N LYS A 86 23.97 5.14 30.45
CA LYS A 86 24.14 3.87 29.71
C LYS A 86 22.88 3.01 29.79
N LEU A 87 22.26 2.90 30.97
CA LEU A 87 21.04 2.12 31.17
C LEU A 87 19.85 2.73 30.41
N MET A 88 19.67 4.06 30.45
CA MET A 88 18.62 4.74 29.70
C MET A 88 18.83 4.62 28.19
N LEU A 89 20.07 4.75 27.71
CA LEU A 89 20.40 4.56 26.30
C LEU A 89 20.11 3.13 25.85
N ALA A 90 20.46 2.12 26.67
CA ALA A 90 20.17 0.72 26.38
C ALA A 90 18.65 0.48 26.31
N LEU A 91 17.91 0.99 27.30
CA LEU A 91 16.46 0.89 27.32
C LEU A 91 15.83 1.52 26.06
N HIS A 92 16.25 2.73 25.72
CA HIS A 92 15.75 3.43 24.53
C HIS A 92 16.05 2.63 23.25
N ARG A 93 17.28 2.12 23.08
CA ARG A 93 17.66 1.30 21.92
C ARG A 93 16.87 -0.01 21.86
N SER A 94 16.73 -0.72 22.99
CA SER A 94 15.96 -1.96 23.04
C SER A 94 14.49 -1.72 22.75
N THR A 95 13.90 -0.68 23.32
CA THR A 95 12.51 -0.29 23.06
C THR A 95 12.30 0.06 21.57
N ALA A 96 13.21 0.83 20.97
CA ALA A 96 13.15 1.16 19.56
C ALA A 96 13.31 -0.08 18.66
N ALA A 97 14.25 -0.97 18.98
CA ALA A 97 14.44 -2.21 18.26
C ALA A 97 13.22 -3.14 18.35
N ILE A 98 12.64 -3.30 19.54
CA ILE A 98 11.42 -4.08 19.74
C ILE A 98 10.26 -3.42 18.98
N LYS A 99 10.07 -2.10 19.12
CA LYS A 99 9.01 -1.36 18.42
C LYS A 99 9.09 -1.57 16.89
N SER A 100 10.29 -1.59 16.32
CA SER A 100 10.49 -1.83 14.89
C SER A 100 10.21 -3.28 14.44
N GLN A 101 10.08 -4.22 15.38
CA GLN A 101 9.77 -5.63 15.12
C GLN A 101 8.34 -6.01 15.54
N ILE A 102 7.59 -5.08 16.14
CA ILE A 102 6.21 -5.34 16.54
C ILE A 102 5.31 -5.34 15.32
N HIS A 103 4.74 -6.51 15.04
CA HIS A 103 3.72 -6.71 14.04
C HIS A 103 2.38 -6.89 14.74
N TYR A 104 1.46 -5.93 14.52
CA TYR A 104 0.10 -6.09 15.00
C TYR A 104 -0.71 -6.86 13.95
N ARG A 105 -1.10 -8.07 14.31
CA ARG A 105 -1.95 -8.93 13.48
C ARG A 105 -3.22 -9.27 14.25
N ILE A 106 -4.38 -9.09 13.60
CA ILE A 106 -5.67 -9.54 14.10
C ILE A 106 -5.75 -11.07 13.86
N ASP A 107 -5.81 -11.84 14.95
CA ASP A 107 -5.96 -13.29 14.88
C ASP A 107 -7.44 -13.65 14.84
N LEU A 108 -7.92 -14.07 13.69
CA LEU A 108 -9.34 -14.42 13.50
C LEU A 108 -9.74 -15.72 14.20
N GLU A 109 -8.79 -16.60 14.53
CA GLU A 109 -9.05 -17.86 15.25
C GLU A 109 -9.17 -17.62 16.77
N HIS A 110 -8.46 -16.60 17.29
CA HIS A 110 -8.44 -16.24 18.70
C HIS A 110 -8.69 -14.74 18.89
N LEU A 111 -9.84 -14.27 18.40
CA LEU A 111 -10.20 -12.85 18.39
C LEU A 111 -10.42 -12.34 19.82
N SER A 112 -9.60 -11.42 20.27
CA SER A 112 -9.76 -10.77 21.57
C SER A 112 -10.87 -9.71 21.53
N ASP A 113 -11.43 -9.36 22.69
CA ASP A 113 -12.39 -8.26 22.80
C ASP A 113 -11.80 -6.94 22.26
N ARG A 114 -10.50 -6.74 22.45
CA ARG A 114 -9.77 -5.55 21.96
C ARG A 114 -9.65 -5.52 20.44
N ASP A 115 -9.40 -6.67 19.81
CA ASP A 115 -9.37 -6.76 18.35
C ASP A 115 -10.74 -6.41 17.77
N GLN A 116 -11.81 -6.90 18.40
CA GLN A 116 -13.19 -6.58 18.01
C GLN A 116 -13.46 -5.07 18.11
N GLU A 117 -13.06 -4.44 19.21
CA GLU A 117 -13.23 -3.00 19.42
C GLU A 117 -12.44 -2.18 18.39
N ILE A 118 -11.19 -2.57 18.07
CA ILE A 118 -10.40 -1.89 17.03
C ILE A 118 -11.04 -2.06 15.66
N MET A 119 -11.47 -3.28 15.31
CA MET A 119 -12.17 -3.53 14.05
C MET A 119 -13.43 -2.69 13.91
N GLN A 120 -14.21 -2.54 14.97
CA GLN A 120 -15.40 -1.71 14.98
C GLN A 120 -15.11 -0.22 14.77
N GLU A 121 -14.07 0.30 15.43
CA GLU A 121 -13.65 1.69 15.27
C GLU A 121 -13.10 1.97 13.86
N ILE A 122 -12.35 1.02 13.30
CA ILE A 122 -11.81 1.12 11.94
C ILE A 122 -12.92 1.01 10.90
N TYR A 123 -13.87 0.10 11.09
CA TYR A 123 -15.06 -0.02 10.25
C TYR A 123 -15.80 1.32 10.18
N PHE A 124 -16.08 1.92 11.34
CA PHE A 124 -16.72 3.23 11.41
C PHE A 124 -15.89 4.30 10.67
N TYR A 125 -14.57 4.33 10.87
CA TYR A 125 -13.67 5.27 10.18
C TYR A 125 -13.72 5.10 8.66
N LEU A 126 -13.59 3.89 8.15
CA LEU A 126 -13.57 3.59 6.73
C LEU A 126 -14.87 4.00 6.02
N HIS A 127 -16.02 3.75 6.67
CA HIS A 127 -17.34 4.05 6.11
C HIS A 127 -17.80 5.50 6.32
N THR A 128 -17.05 6.32 7.07
CA THR A 128 -17.40 7.72 7.33
C THR A 128 -16.39 8.73 6.81
N LYS A 129 -15.15 8.34 6.53
CA LYS A 129 -14.04 9.24 6.18
C LYS A 129 -14.34 10.20 5.02
N GLU A 130 -14.95 9.71 3.94
CA GLU A 130 -15.30 10.55 2.78
C GLU A 130 -16.38 11.57 3.12
N ASN A 131 -17.37 11.18 3.91
CA ASN A 131 -18.43 12.06 4.36
C ASN A 131 -17.89 13.11 5.34
N PHE A 132 -16.94 12.76 6.21
CA PHE A 132 -16.24 13.73 7.05
C PHE A 132 -15.41 14.72 6.22
N ALA A 133 -14.73 14.26 5.17
CA ALA A 133 -13.99 15.14 4.26
C ALA A 133 -14.93 16.15 3.58
N LYS A 134 -16.07 15.70 3.04
CA LYS A 134 -17.13 16.58 2.48
C LYS A 134 -17.67 17.56 3.53
N LEU A 135 -17.90 17.07 4.74
CA LEU A 135 -18.39 17.90 5.85
C LEU A 135 -17.39 18.99 6.25
N ASN A 136 -16.09 18.66 6.27
CA ASN A 136 -15.03 19.62 6.54
C ASN A 136 -14.96 20.71 5.48
N THR A 137 -15.14 20.39 4.21
CA THR A 137 -15.24 21.38 3.11
C THR A 137 -16.44 22.31 3.31
N ILE A 138 -17.63 21.74 3.54
CA ILE A 138 -18.84 22.51 3.85
C ILE A 138 -18.62 23.44 5.06
N TYR A 139 -17.93 22.94 6.08
CA TYR A 139 -17.63 23.73 7.29
C TYR A 139 -16.72 24.91 6.98
N GLN A 140 -15.63 24.69 6.24
CA GLN A 140 -14.71 25.77 5.84
C GLN A 140 -15.41 26.87 5.03
N GLU A 141 -16.29 26.47 4.12
CA GLU A 141 -17.04 27.42 3.28
C GLU A 141 -18.10 28.20 4.06
N THR A 142 -18.74 27.59 5.04
CA THR A 142 -19.93 28.14 5.70
C THR A 142 -19.68 28.68 7.11
N GLU A 143 -18.59 28.30 7.79
CA GLU A 143 -18.33 28.64 9.20
C GLU A 143 -18.41 30.15 9.48
N ARG A 144 -17.71 30.91 8.66
CA ARG A 144 -17.65 32.38 8.83
C ARG A 144 -19.01 33.03 8.63
N GLY A 145 -19.73 32.62 7.60
CA GLY A 145 -21.06 33.15 7.30
C GLY A 145 -22.08 32.78 8.38
N ILE A 146 -22.08 31.52 8.85
CA ILE A 146 -22.95 31.05 9.93
C ILE A 146 -22.62 31.76 11.25
N GLN A 147 -21.34 31.98 11.57
CA GLN A 147 -20.93 32.67 12.78
C GLN A 147 -21.36 34.14 12.75
N GLU A 148 -21.12 34.85 11.63
CA GLU A 148 -21.55 36.24 11.46
C GLU A 148 -23.09 36.39 11.53
N ALA A 149 -23.82 35.46 10.92
CA ALA A 149 -25.28 35.45 10.97
C ALA A 149 -25.79 35.19 12.39
N TYR A 150 -25.18 34.25 13.12
CA TYR A 150 -25.51 33.93 14.51
C TYR A 150 -25.27 35.14 15.44
N ASP A 151 -24.10 35.76 15.38
CA ASP A 151 -23.72 36.90 16.19
C ASP A 151 -24.62 38.11 15.93
N ASN A 152 -24.92 38.37 14.65
CA ASN A 152 -25.79 39.46 14.24
C ASN A 152 -27.27 39.18 14.57
N SER A 153 -27.72 37.94 14.60
CA SER A 153 -29.10 37.58 14.98
C SER A 153 -29.36 37.81 16.48
N GLY A 154 -28.32 37.74 17.33
CA GLY A 154 -28.38 38.06 18.74
C GLY A 154 -28.41 39.58 19.07
N LEU A 155 -28.20 40.44 18.08
CA LEU A 155 -28.11 41.89 18.32
C LEU A 155 -29.43 42.52 18.81
N ILE A 156 -30.57 41.92 18.48
CA ILE A 156 -31.89 42.42 18.88
C ILE A 156 -32.70 41.25 19.47
N GLN A 157 -32.85 41.24 20.79
CA GLN A 157 -33.45 40.12 21.50
C GLN A 157 -34.95 40.21 21.77
N ASN A 158 -35.52 41.43 21.65
CA ASN A 158 -36.93 41.67 21.92
C ASN A 158 -37.48 42.88 21.14
N PHE A 159 -38.79 43.04 21.20
CA PHE A 159 -39.50 44.12 20.50
C PHE A 159 -39.05 45.51 20.89
N PHE A 160 -38.80 45.76 22.14
CA PHE A 160 -38.29 47.05 22.61
C PHE A 160 -36.88 47.33 22.10
N GLY A 161 -36.01 46.28 22.10
CA GLY A 161 -34.68 46.37 21.49
C GLY A 161 -34.76 46.71 19.98
N TRP A 162 -35.77 46.22 19.28
CA TRP A 162 -36.03 46.60 17.89
C TRP A 162 -36.39 48.06 17.73
N ILE A 163 -37.35 48.57 18.55
CA ILE A 163 -37.81 49.95 18.43
C ILE A 163 -36.64 50.92 18.66
N PHE A 164 -35.82 50.72 19.67
CA PHE A 164 -34.73 51.60 20.07
C PHE A 164 -33.41 51.36 19.31
N SER A 165 -33.34 50.40 18.41
CA SER A 165 -32.13 50.15 17.62
C SER A 165 -32.02 51.07 16.43
N GLY A 166 -30.81 51.57 16.18
CA GLY A 166 -30.50 52.40 14.99
C GLY A 166 -30.58 51.62 13.67
N ARG A 167 -30.75 52.35 12.57
CA ARG A 167 -30.96 51.79 11.21
C ARG A 167 -29.91 50.73 10.80
N LYS A 168 -28.63 50.99 11.07
CA LYS A 168 -27.51 50.04 10.78
C LYS A 168 -27.64 48.72 11.52
N LYS A 169 -28.05 48.78 12.79
CA LYS A 169 -28.22 47.59 13.64
C LYS A 169 -29.41 46.75 13.21
N LYS A 170 -30.52 47.40 12.79
CA LYS A 170 -31.69 46.75 12.22
C LYS A 170 -31.37 46.04 10.90
N GLN A 171 -30.59 46.69 10.02
CA GLN A 171 -30.19 46.12 8.75
C GLN A 171 -29.29 44.85 8.94
N LYS A 172 -28.31 44.91 9.86
CA LYS A 172 -27.47 43.75 10.20
C LYS A 172 -28.30 42.58 10.75
N PHE A 173 -29.25 42.88 11.63
CA PHE A 173 -30.14 41.83 12.17
C PHE A 173 -31.04 41.22 11.10
N LEU A 174 -31.67 42.03 10.24
CA LEU A 174 -32.53 41.51 9.15
C LEU A 174 -31.74 40.63 8.20
N LYS A 175 -30.56 41.09 7.78
CA LYS A 175 -29.68 40.31 6.94
C LYS A 175 -29.30 38.97 7.63
N ALA A 176 -28.93 38.99 8.90
CA ALA A 176 -28.61 37.79 9.65
C ALA A 176 -29.79 36.81 9.73
N VAL A 177 -31.03 37.30 9.86
CA VAL A 177 -32.23 36.46 9.86
C VAL A 177 -32.45 35.81 8.48
N GLU A 178 -32.20 36.55 7.39
CA GLU A 178 -32.25 36.01 6.01
C GLU A 178 -31.14 34.95 5.82
N ASP A 179 -29.92 35.21 6.22
CA ASP A 179 -28.80 34.29 6.12
C ASP A 179 -29.07 33.00 6.93
N VAL A 180 -29.61 33.11 8.15
CA VAL A 180 -29.99 31.94 8.96
C VAL A 180 -31.10 31.11 8.30
N LYS A 181 -32.09 31.78 7.67
CA LYS A 181 -33.14 31.10 6.90
C LYS A 181 -32.54 30.36 5.70
N TYR A 182 -31.66 31.02 4.97
CA TYR A 182 -30.98 30.43 3.81
C TYR A 182 -30.16 29.18 4.22
N PHE A 183 -29.37 29.26 5.27
CA PHE A 183 -28.61 28.10 5.76
C PHE A 183 -29.53 26.96 6.23
N ASN A 184 -30.65 27.27 6.87
CA ASN A 184 -31.60 26.26 7.35
C ASN A 184 -32.39 25.55 6.23
N GLN A 185 -32.54 26.20 5.06
CA GLN A 185 -33.22 25.66 3.90
C GLN A 185 -32.23 25.14 2.83
N SER A 186 -30.94 25.22 3.09
CA SER A 186 -29.91 24.79 2.15
C SER A 186 -29.78 23.26 2.09
N VAL A 187 -29.32 22.77 0.96
CA VAL A 187 -28.95 21.36 0.73
C VAL A 187 -27.97 20.86 1.80
N TYR A 188 -27.13 21.75 2.35
CA TYR A 188 -26.19 21.41 3.42
C TYR A 188 -26.85 20.89 4.69
N THR A 189 -28.05 21.40 5.05
CA THR A 189 -28.78 20.94 6.24
C THR A 189 -29.27 19.50 6.07
N GLU A 190 -29.71 19.13 4.88
CA GLU A 190 -30.13 17.76 4.54
C GLU A 190 -28.93 16.81 4.55
N ILE A 191 -27.82 17.20 3.95
CA ILE A 191 -26.57 16.41 3.94
C ILE A 191 -26.08 16.16 5.38
N ILE A 192 -26.05 17.21 6.22
CA ILE A 192 -25.61 17.07 7.62
C ILE A 192 -26.54 16.15 8.40
N LYS A 193 -27.87 16.26 8.18
CA LYS A 193 -28.84 15.40 8.86
C LYS A 193 -28.71 13.95 8.42
N GLN A 194 -28.66 13.71 7.12
CA GLN A 194 -28.47 12.36 6.57
C GLN A 194 -27.19 11.73 7.12
N PHE A 195 -26.08 12.45 7.10
CA PHE A 195 -24.82 11.94 7.61
C PHE A 195 -24.86 11.67 9.13
N TYR A 196 -25.59 12.47 9.90
CA TYR A 196 -25.78 12.21 11.32
C TYR A 196 -26.55 10.91 11.57
N ASP A 197 -27.58 10.66 10.78
CA ASP A 197 -28.38 9.43 10.83
C ASP A 197 -27.54 8.22 10.38
N ASP A 198 -26.73 8.34 9.31
CA ASP A 198 -25.79 7.33 8.83
C ASP A 198 -24.74 6.98 9.90
N CYS A 199 -24.14 7.97 10.56
CA CYS A 199 -23.20 7.74 11.65
C CYS A 199 -23.82 7.03 12.85
N SER A 200 -25.12 7.26 13.12
CA SER A 200 -25.83 6.55 14.18
C SER A 200 -26.08 5.09 13.80
N ALA A 201 -26.48 4.84 12.56
CA ALA A 201 -26.71 3.49 12.06
C ALA A 201 -25.42 2.63 12.05
N LEU A 202 -24.27 3.23 11.69
CA LEU A 202 -22.97 2.54 11.66
C LEU A 202 -22.46 2.12 13.05
N LYS A 203 -22.95 2.74 14.13
CA LYS A 203 -22.59 2.33 15.50
C LYS A 203 -23.32 1.09 15.98
N ASP A 204 -24.49 0.84 15.42
CA ASP A 204 -25.38 -0.27 15.82
C ASP A 204 -25.22 -1.50 14.88
N VAL A 205 -24.18 -1.50 14.02
CA VAL A 205 -23.87 -2.62 13.12
C VAL A 205 -23.41 -3.82 13.92
N ASP A 206 -23.96 -5.00 13.60
CA ASP A 206 -23.55 -6.25 14.23
C ASP A 206 -22.11 -6.62 13.86
N PHE A 207 -21.45 -7.34 14.78
CA PHE A 207 -20.04 -7.67 14.61
C PHE A 207 -19.78 -8.64 13.45
N GLU A 208 -20.76 -9.45 13.05
CA GLU A 208 -20.61 -10.39 11.94
C GLU A 208 -20.48 -9.64 10.60
N THR A 209 -21.22 -8.56 10.43
CA THR A 209 -21.08 -7.62 9.29
C THR A 209 -19.68 -6.98 9.26
N ILE A 210 -19.17 -6.53 10.41
CA ILE A 210 -17.83 -5.95 10.52
C ILE A 210 -16.75 -6.99 10.19
N LEU A 211 -16.90 -8.21 10.66
CA LEU A 211 -16.00 -9.30 10.38
C LEU A 211 -15.96 -9.66 8.88
N GLN A 212 -17.12 -9.63 8.23
CA GLN A 212 -17.21 -9.87 6.80
C GLN A 212 -16.52 -8.73 6.00
N ASP A 213 -16.79 -7.49 6.38
CA ASP A 213 -16.11 -6.32 5.76
C ASP A 213 -14.59 -6.39 5.93
N TYR A 214 -14.11 -6.75 7.13
CA TYR A 214 -12.68 -6.96 7.37
C TYR A 214 -12.10 -8.05 6.46
N LYS A 215 -12.78 -9.19 6.29
CA LYS A 215 -12.30 -10.27 5.40
C LYS A 215 -12.16 -9.82 3.94
N GLU A 216 -13.03 -8.91 3.50
CA GLU A 216 -13.02 -8.38 2.14
C GLU A 216 -12.02 -7.23 1.97
N ASN A 217 -11.82 -6.43 3.01
CA ASN A 217 -11.08 -5.17 2.99
C ASN A 217 -9.89 -5.12 3.97
N ALA A 218 -9.32 -6.27 4.38
CA ALA A 218 -8.26 -6.36 5.39
C ALA A 218 -7.10 -5.37 5.16
N VAL A 219 -6.71 -5.16 3.90
CA VAL A 219 -5.66 -4.20 3.52
C VAL A 219 -5.98 -2.78 3.98
N GLN A 220 -7.24 -2.34 3.89
CA GLN A 220 -7.65 -1.00 4.33
C GLN A 220 -7.59 -0.87 5.86
N TYR A 221 -7.98 -1.92 6.58
CA TYR A 221 -7.89 -1.95 8.04
C TYR A 221 -6.44 -1.81 8.51
N TYR A 222 -5.52 -2.58 7.92
CA TYR A 222 -4.10 -2.47 8.25
C TYR A 222 -3.50 -1.12 7.83
N THR A 223 -3.92 -0.53 6.72
CA THR A 223 -3.51 0.81 6.32
C THR A 223 -3.89 1.86 7.38
N VAL A 224 -5.09 1.74 7.97
CA VAL A 224 -5.53 2.64 9.05
C VAL A 224 -4.70 2.41 10.32
N ILE A 225 -4.44 1.14 10.69
CA ILE A 225 -3.60 0.78 11.83
C ILE A 225 -2.19 1.35 11.67
N GLU A 226 -1.55 1.15 10.52
CA GLU A 226 -0.21 1.68 10.22
C GLU A 226 -0.14 3.20 10.37
N LYS A 227 -1.11 3.92 9.79
CA LYS A 227 -1.15 5.39 9.84
C LYS A 227 -1.41 5.96 11.22
N LEU A 228 -2.29 5.35 11.99
CA LEU A 228 -2.72 5.90 13.28
C LEU A 228 -1.94 5.33 14.46
N ALA A 229 -1.27 4.20 14.32
CA ALA A 229 -0.46 3.62 15.39
C ALA A 229 0.95 4.21 15.47
N ASP A 230 1.35 5.07 14.51
CA ASP A 230 2.71 5.63 14.44
C ASP A 230 3.79 4.53 14.45
N ILE A 231 3.46 3.40 13.80
CA ILE A 231 4.39 2.31 13.60
C ILE A 231 5.28 2.73 12.43
N GLU A 232 6.46 3.28 12.73
CA GLU A 232 7.53 3.37 11.73
C GLU A 232 7.96 1.95 11.38
N ILE A 233 7.45 1.44 10.28
CA ILE A 233 8.00 0.25 9.65
C ILE A 233 9.33 0.70 9.07
N LYS A 234 10.44 0.34 9.71
CA LYS A 234 11.75 0.41 9.06
C LYS A 234 11.74 -0.66 7.99
N ASP A 235 11.52 -0.24 6.76
CA ASP A 235 11.84 -1.07 5.61
C ASP A 235 13.35 -1.33 5.62
N ASP A 236 13.79 -2.58 5.37
CA ASP A 236 15.23 -2.90 5.16
C ASP A 236 15.88 -2.02 4.08
N VAL A 237 15.06 -1.34 3.29
CA VAL A 237 15.45 -0.36 2.26
C VAL A 237 16.06 0.91 2.87
N ASP A 238 15.69 1.27 4.10
CA ASP A 238 16.22 2.46 4.77
C ASP A 238 17.72 2.34 5.09
N GLU A 239 18.26 1.12 5.19
CA GLU A 239 19.68 0.89 5.41
C GLU A 239 20.55 1.16 4.17
N ASP A 240 19.99 0.99 2.98
CA ASP A 240 20.71 1.18 1.70
C ASP A 240 20.58 2.61 1.16
N ILE A 241 19.60 3.40 1.63
CA ILE A 241 19.38 4.80 1.25
C ILE A 241 20.15 5.73 2.21
N ASP A 242 20.90 6.66 1.68
CA ASP A 242 21.56 7.69 2.49
C ASP A 242 20.54 8.52 3.28
N VAL A 243 20.84 8.80 4.55
CA VAL A 243 19.94 9.51 5.47
C VAL A 243 19.48 10.86 4.91
N SER A 244 20.36 11.55 4.18
CA SER A 244 20.02 12.84 3.55
C SER A 244 19.00 12.67 2.42
N LEU A 245 19.15 11.63 1.62
CA LEU A 245 18.22 11.29 0.54
C LEU A 245 16.87 10.82 1.10
N LEU A 246 16.89 10.00 2.16
CA LEU A 246 15.68 9.55 2.84
C LEU A 246 14.86 10.76 3.34
N GLN A 247 15.49 11.71 4.01
CA GLN A 247 14.83 12.93 4.49
C GLN A 247 14.24 13.76 3.36
N GLN A 248 14.94 13.88 2.23
CA GLN A 248 14.45 14.61 1.05
C GLN A 248 13.22 13.92 0.42
N ILE A 249 13.24 12.59 0.31
CA ILE A 249 12.11 11.81 -0.19
C ILE A 249 10.90 11.97 0.73
N GLN A 250 11.09 11.82 2.04
CA GLN A 250 10.02 11.98 3.02
C GLN A 250 9.41 13.39 3.02
N ALA A 251 10.24 14.42 2.83
CA ALA A 251 9.80 15.81 2.73
C ALA A 251 9.09 16.13 1.40
N THR A 252 9.12 15.23 0.39
CA THR A 252 8.44 15.45 -0.88
C THR A 252 6.92 15.51 -0.65
N PRO A 253 6.25 16.63 -1.01
CA PRO A 253 4.81 16.75 -0.85
C PRO A 253 4.09 15.77 -1.78
N LEU A 254 3.02 15.17 -1.29
CA LEU A 254 2.17 14.27 -2.07
C LEU A 254 0.73 14.80 -2.08
N LEU A 255 0.23 15.14 -3.27
CA LEU A 255 -1.15 15.56 -3.51
C LEU A 255 -1.94 14.34 -3.98
N LEU A 256 -2.91 13.93 -3.18
CA LEU A 256 -3.81 12.80 -3.47
C LEU A 256 -5.27 13.25 -3.59
N GLU A 257 -5.47 14.49 -4.04
CA GLU A 257 -6.80 14.97 -4.41
C GLU A 257 -7.37 14.07 -5.51
N SER A 258 -8.65 13.69 -5.43
CA SER A 258 -9.28 12.74 -6.37
C SER A 258 -8.60 11.36 -6.46
N PHE A 259 -7.85 10.95 -5.45
CA PHE A 259 -7.32 9.59 -5.33
C PHE A 259 -8.20 8.78 -4.39
N HIS A 260 -8.90 7.76 -4.90
CA HIS A 260 -10.02 7.11 -4.23
C HIS A 260 -9.64 6.03 -3.22
N THR A 261 -8.35 5.92 -2.87
CA THR A 261 -7.90 4.97 -1.85
C THR A 261 -6.75 5.53 -1.02
N GLU A 262 -6.52 4.95 0.13
CA GLU A 262 -5.38 5.29 0.96
C GLU A 262 -4.17 4.44 0.58
N LEU A 263 -3.01 5.09 0.48
CA LEU A 263 -1.75 4.39 0.27
C LEU A 263 -1.25 3.84 1.60
N ARG A 264 -0.70 2.65 1.60
CA ARG A 264 0.10 2.13 2.71
C ARG A 264 1.38 2.95 2.85
N HIS A 265 1.98 2.93 4.02
CA HIS A 265 3.19 3.71 4.31
C HIS A 265 4.30 3.47 3.28
N TYR A 266 4.60 2.22 2.98
CA TYR A 266 5.60 1.88 1.97
C TYR A 266 5.20 2.30 0.54
N GLN A 267 3.90 2.30 0.19
CA GLN A 267 3.41 2.77 -1.11
C GLN A 267 3.52 4.29 -1.22
N GLU A 268 3.21 5.01 -0.14
CA GLU A 268 3.41 6.45 -0.05
C GLU A 268 4.88 6.81 -0.22
N PHE A 269 5.77 6.11 0.49
CA PHE A 269 7.21 6.28 0.35
C PHE A 269 7.67 6.01 -1.09
N GLY A 270 7.25 4.90 -1.71
CA GLY A 270 7.59 4.57 -3.09
C GLY A 270 7.08 5.61 -4.10
N THR A 271 5.88 6.15 -3.88
CA THR A 271 5.33 7.24 -4.69
C THR A 271 6.17 8.52 -4.55
N LYS A 272 6.55 8.91 -3.33
CA LYS A 272 7.43 10.06 -3.07
C LYS A 272 8.83 9.86 -3.67
N TYR A 273 9.34 8.63 -3.60
CA TYR A 273 10.61 8.25 -4.22
C TYR A 273 10.57 8.43 -5.74
N ILE A 274 9.49 7.97 -6.42
CA ILE A 274 9.29 8.16 -7.85
C ILE A 274 9.28 9.66 -8.21
N LEU A 275 8.54 10.46 -7.46
CA LEU A 275 8.40 11.90 -7.70
C LEU A 275 9.72 12.65 -7.45
N HIS A 276 10.48 12.27 -6.43
CA HIS A 276 11.74 12.90 -6.09
C HIS A 276 12.85 12.57 -7.10
N GLN A 277 13.00 11.29 -7.44
CA GLN A 277 14.10 10.80 -8.29
C GLN A 277 13.81 10.95 -9.79
N LYS A 278 12.53 11.10 -10.19
CA LYS A 278 12.05 11.25 -11.56
C LYS A 278 12.31 10.05 -12.48
N ARG A 279 13.48 9.41 -12.42
CA ARG A 279 13.84 8.27 -13.25
C ARG A 279 14.20 7.07 -12.37
N VAL A 280 13.27 6.11 -12.28
CA VAL A 280 13.25 5.07 -11.25
C VAL A 280 13.02 3.68 -11.85
N LEU A 281 13.77 2.72 -11.33
CA LEU A 281 13.49 1.28 -11.46
C LEU A 281 12.85 0.79 -10.16
N LEU A 282 11.56 0.53 -10.16
CA LEU A 282 10.81 -0.01 -9.03
C LEU A 282 10.77 -1.53 -9.12
N GLY A 283 11.57 -2.17 -8.30
CA GLY A 283 11.75 -3.63 -8.25
C GLY A 283 10.98 -4.32 -7.13
N ASP A 284 9.97 -3.68 -6.57
CA ASP A 284 9.11 -4.24 -5.53
C ASP A 284 8.58 -5.63 -5.91
N GLU A 285 8.53 -6.54 -4.94
CA GLU A 285 8.01 -7.89 -5.14
C GLU A 285 6.56 -7.86 -5.66
N MET A 286 6.13 -8.92 -6.32
CA MET A 286 4.75 -9.03 -6.82
C MET A 286 3.75 -8.91 -5.67
N GLY A 287 2.65 -8.17 -5.89
CA GLY A 287 1.61 -7.95 -4.90
C GLY A 287 1.84 -6.75 -3.97
N LEU A 288 2.95 -6.03 -4.07
CA LEU A 288 3.21 -4.80 -3.31
C LEU A 288 2.56 -3.54 -3.90
N GLY A 289 1.76 -3.69 -4.96
CA GLY A 289 1.01 -2.56 -5.52
C GLY A 289 1.88 -1.56 -6.27
N LYS A 290 2.81 -2.01 -7.12
CA LYS A 290 3.57 -1.11 -8.01
C LYS A 290 2.67 -0.23 -8.86
N THR A 291 1.58 -0.80 -9.39
CA THR A 291 0.59 -0.09 -10.21
C THR A 291 -0.05 1.07 -9.45
N ILE A 292 -0.46 0.87 -8.20
CA ILE A 292 -1.06 1.92 -7.39
C ILE A 292 -0.06 3.06 -7.09
N GLN A 293 1.21 2.74 -6.86
CA GLN A 293 2.27 3.74 -6.66
C GLN A 293 2.48 4.58 -7.93
N ALA A 294 2.49 3.94 -9.10
CA ALA A 294 2.59 4.63 -10.39
C ALA A 294 1.39 5.55 -10.66
N ILE A 295 0.16 5.07 -10.41
CA ILE A 295 -1.06 5.86 -10.60
C ILE A 295 -1.08 7.03 -9.61
N ALA A 296 -0.67 6.83 -8.36
CA ALA A 296 -0.59 7.90 -7.35
C ALA A 296 0.43 8.99 -7.76
N ALA A 297 1.58 8.60 -8.35
CA ALA A 297 2.55 9.56 -8.87
C ALA A 297 1.97 10.36 -10.06
N MET A 298 1.29 9.70 -11.00
CA MET A 298 0.60 10.37 -12.11
C MET A 298 -0.50 11.31 -11.61
N ASN A 299 -1.30 10.89 -10.62
CA ASN A 299 -2.33 11.71 -10.01
C ASN A 299 -1.75 12.98 -9.36
N HIS A 300 -0.65 12.83 -8.62
CA HIS A 300 0.06 13.98 -8.05
C HIS A 300 0.51 14.98 -9.13
N LEU A 301 1.14 14.47 -10.20
CA LEU A 301 1.61 15.30 -11.31
C LEU A 301 0.44 15.98 -12.04
N TYR A 302 -0.67 15.26 -12.21
CA TYR A 302 -1.89 15.82 -12.81
C TYR A 302 -2.42 17.04 -12.04
N HIS A 303 -2.46 16.95 -10.71
CA HIS A 303 -2.85 18.09 -9.85
C HIS A 303 -1.82 19.22 -9.82
N LYS A 304 -0.59 18.96 -10.27
CA LYS A 304 0.42 20.01 -10.54
C LYS A 304 0.36 20.63 -11.92
N GLY A 305 -0.60 20.21 -12.75
CA GLY A 305 -0.82 20.76 -14.08
C GLY A 305 -0.21 19.98 -15.23
N HIS A 306 0.46 18.86 -14.95
CA HIS A 306 0.92 17.91 -15.96
C HIS A 306 -0.25 17.21 -16.63
N ARG A 307 -0.11 16.82 -17.91
CA ARG A 307 -1.26 16.34 -18.70
C ARG A 307 -1.03 15.04 -19.46
N TYR A 308 0.20 14.73 -19.86
CA TYR A 308 0.50 13.65 -20.81
C TYR A 308 1.24 12.51 -20.13
N PHE A 309 0.49 11.45 -19.81
CA PHE A 309 1.00 10.24 -19.17
C PHE A 309 0.92 9.07 -20.13
N PHE A 310 1.96 8.23 -20.16
CA PHE A 310 2.07 7.13 -21.11
C PHE A 310 2.46 5.83 -20.39
N VAL A 311 1.66 4.78 -20.54
CA VAL A 311 1.89 3.48 -19.91
C VAL A 311 2.15 2.43 -20.97
N ILE A 312 3.30 1.77 -20.90
CA ILE A 312 3.71 0.65 -21.75
C ILE A 312 3.62 -0.62 -20.92
N CYS A 313 2.79 -1.57 -21.31
CA CYS A 313 2.59 -2.81 -20.58
C CYS A 313 2.37 -4.02 -21.53
N PRO A 314 2.44 -5.27 -21.02
CA PRO A 314 2.01 -6.43 -21.79
C PRO A 314 0.54 -6.34 -22.24
N ALA A 315 0.21 -6.87 -23.42
CA ALA A 315 -1.14 -6.81 -23.98
C ALA A 315 -2.23 -7.33 -23.02
N SER A 316 -1.92 -8.35 -22.22
CA SER A 316 -2.83 -8.92 -21.21
C SER A 316 -3.18 -7.95 -20.06
N LEU A 317 -2.41 -6.87 -19.87
CA LEU A 317 -2.60 -5.92 -18.78
C LEU A 317 -3.28 -4.61 -19.20
N LEU A 318 -3.54 -4.38 -20.49
CA LEU A 318 -4.15 -3.15 -21.00
C LEU A 318 -5.46 -2.79 -20.29
N LEU A 319 -6.40 -3.74 -20.23
CA LEU A 319 -7.69 -3.53 -19.55
C LEU A 319 -7.55 -3.40 -18.04
N ASN A 320 -6.62 -4.13 -17.45
CA ASN A 320 -6.37 -4.03 -16.01
C ASN A 320 -5.86 -2.64 -15.64
N TRP A 321 -4.91 -2.10 -16.39
CA TRP A 321 -4.43 -0.74 -16.20
C TRP A 321 -5.54 0.30 -16.31
N LYS A 322 -6.39 0.20 -17.34
CA LYS A 322 -7.52 1.11 -17.51
C LYS A 322 -8.47 1.05 -16.31
N ARG A 323 -8.87 -0.15 -15.89
CA ARG A 323 -9.76 -0.35 -14.74
C ARG A 323 -9.17 0.17 -13.44
N GLU A 324 -7.87 -0.03 -13.21
CA GLU A 324 -7.21 0.49 -12.00
C GLU A 324 -7.14 2.02 -12.01
N VAL A 325 -6.86 2.66 -13.15
CA VAL A 325 -6.89 4.12 -13.27
C VAL A 325 -8.29 4.66 -12.97
N GLU A 326 -9.33 4.12 -13.61
CA GLU A 326 -10.73 4.54 -13.45
C GLU A 326 -11.25 4.29 -12.03
N LYS A 327 -10.76 3.24 -11.36
CA LYS A 327 -11.10 2.92 -9.97
C LYS A 327 -10.43 3.86 -8.96
N LEU A 328 -9.19 4.23 -9.22
CA LEU A 328 -8.34 4.93 -8.26
C LEU A 328 -8.34 6.45 -8.43
N THR A 329 -8.74 6.96 -9.59
CA THR A 329 -8.64 8.39 -9.92
C THR A 329 -9.78 8.85 -10.83
N ASP A 330 -9.95 10.17 -10.95
CA ASP A 330 -10.84 10.79 -11.95
C ASP A 330 -10.15 11.03 -13.30
N MET A 331 -8.90 10.55 -13.50
CA MET A 331 -8.18 10.74 -14.75
C MET A 331 -8.73 9.85 -15.87
N GLN A 332 -8.75 10.38 -17.08
CA GLN A 332 -9.16 9.61 -18.26
C GLN A 332 -8.05 8.68 -18.74
N ALA A 333 -8.42 7.43 -19.05
CA ALA A 333 -7.51 6.41 -19.55
C ALA A 333 -7.92 5.92 -20.95
N TYR A 334 -6.97 5.91 -21.88
CA TYR A 334 -7.16 5.56 -23.29
C TYR A 334 -6.31 4.35 -23.65
N ILE A 335 -6.93 3.30 -24.19
CA ILE A 335 -6.19 2.12 -24.69
C ILE A 335 -5.86 2.32 -26.16
N LEU A 336 -4.58 2.43 -26.46
CA LEU A 336 -4.08 2.58 -27.83
C LEU A 336 -3.76 1.19 -28.41
N HIS A 337 -4.78 0.50 -28.93
CA HIS A 337 -4.62 -0.85 -29.49
C HIS A 337 -5.42 -1.02 -30.80
N GLY A 338 -4.85 -1.75 -31.77
CA GLY A 338 -5.50 -1.97 -33.05
C GLY A 338 -5.59 -0.69 -33.92
N ASP A 339 -6.78 -0.42 -34.44
CA ASP A 339 -7.05 0.73 -35.32
C ASP A 339 -7.50 1.99 -34.53
N SER A 340 -7.16 2.10 -33.24
CA SER A 340 -7.60 3.16 -32.32
C SER A 340 -6.92 4.51 -32.57
N PHE A 341 -6.81 4.95 -33.81
CA PHE A 341 -6.33 6.31 -34.13
C PHE A 341 -7.22 7.41 -33.54
N GLY A 342 -8.51 7.12 -33.33
CA GLY A 342 -9.44 8.05 -32.69
C GLY A 342 -9.07 8.32 -31.23
N ASP A 343 -8.74 7.28 -30.46
CA ASP A 343 -8.35 7.39 -29.05
C ASP A 343 -7.02 8.14 -28.89
N TYR A 344 -6.06 7.93 -29.81
CA TYR A 344 -4.80 8.67 -29.83
C TYR A 344 -5.04 10.18 -30.01
N ALA A 345 -5.83 10.57 -30.99
CA ALA A 345 -6.14 11.99 -31.27
C ALA A 345 -6.90 12.66 -30.09
N VAL A 346 -7.79 11.91 -29.43
CA VAL A 346 -8.50 12.38 -28.24
C VAL A 346 -7.55 12.58 -27.07
N TRP A 347 -6.67 11.61 -26.81
CA TRP A 347 -5.64 11.72 -25.78
C TRP A 347 -4.66 12.87 -26.06
N GLU A 348 -4.18 12.99 -27.29
CA GLU A 348 -3.25 14.07 -27.69
C GLU A 348 -3.87 15.45 -27.48
N SER A 349 -5.19 15.59 -27.71
CA SER A 349 -5.91 16.86 -27.53
C SER A 349 -6.24 17.18 -26.08
N ASN A 350 -6.61 16.17 -25.28
CA ASN A 350 -7.17 16.36 -23.95
C ASN A 350 -6.18 16.05 -22.81
N GLY A 351 -5.11 15.31 -23.10
CA GLY A 351 -4.25 14.72 -22.09
C GLY A 351 -4.91 13.51 -21.41
N GLY A 352 -4.33 13.05 -20.31
CA GLY A 352 -4.73 11.85 -19.58
C GLY A 352 -3.69 10.75 -19.70
N ILE A 353 -4.09 9.50 -19.47
CA ILE A 353 -3.20 8.33 -19.47
C ILE A 353 -3.43 7.52 -20.74
N ALA A 354 -2.45 7.48 -21.64
CA ALA A 354 -2.43 6.56 -22.77
C ALA A 354 -1.80 5.23 -22.36
N ILE A 355 -2.46 4.12 -22.67
CA ILE A 355 -2.02 2.76 -22.32
C ILE A 355 -1.81 1.97 -23.60
N ILE A 356 -0.61 1.42 -23.80
CA ILE A 356 -0.25 0.70 -25.03
C ILE A 356 0.55 -0.56 -24.70
N ASN A 357 0.47 -1.56 -25.58
CA ASN A 357 1.32 -2.73 -25.50
C ASN A 357 2.66 -2.53 -26.23
N TYR A 358 3.64 -3.36 -25.91
CA TYR A 358 4.99 -3.26 -26.49
C TYR A 358 5.02 -3.37 -28.01
N GLU A 359 4.12 -4.19 -28.58
CA GLU A 359 4.03 -4.44 -30.02
C GLU A 359 3.44 -3.24 -30.78
N GLY A 360 2.64 -2.41 -30.12
CA GLY A 360 2.03 -1.20 -30.72
C GLY A 360 2.96 0.01 -30.79
N LEU A 361 4.12 -0.03 -30.13
CA LEU A 361 5.03 1.13 -30.03
C LEU A 361 5.64 1.57 -31.37
N ASP A 362 5.69 0.68 -32.34
CA ASP A 362 6.18 0.98 -33.70
C ASP A 362 5.29 1.97 -34.46
N LYS A 363 4.00 2.05 -34.08
CA LYS A 363 2.98 2.92 -34.68
C LYS A 363 2.91 4.31 -34.05
N ILE A 364 3.56 4.52 -32.90
CA ILE A 364 3.51 5.78 -32.16
C ILE A 364 4.71 6.64 -32.53
N PHE A 365 4.41 7.84 -33.03
CA PHE A 365 5.40 8.86 -33.34
C PHE A 365 4.91 10.19 -32.77
N PHE A 366 5.68 10.74 -31.85
CA PHE A 366 5.44 12.07 -31.32
C PHE A 366 6.22 13.11 -32.14
N ASP A 367 5.65 14.28 -32.30
CA ASP A 367 6.37 15.42 -32.85
C ASP A 367 7.57 15.78 -31.97
N LYS A 368 8.60 16.39 -32.54
CA LYS A 368 9.83 16.72 -31.80
C LYS A 368 9.60 17.64 -30.61
N ASP A 369 8.58 18.46 -30.69
CA ASP A 369 8.20 19.44 -29.65
C ASP A 369 7.19 18.88 -28.65
N PHE A 370 6.72 17.62 -28.83
CA PHE A 370 5.80 16.96 -27.89
C PHE A 370 6.59 16.36 -26.73
N SER A 371 6.24 16.77 -25.53
CA SER A 371 6.87 16.27 -24.29
C SER A 371 5.87 15.46 -23.48
N LEU A 372 6.29 14.29 -23.05
CA LEU A 372 5.56 13.46 -22.09
C LEU A 372 5.95 13.87 -20.68
N ASP A 373 4.97 13.97 -19.80
CA ASP A 373 5.24 14.27 -18.39
C ASP A 373 5.78 13.04 -17.67
N MET A 374 5.13 11.88 -17.83
CA MET A 374 5.60 10.64 -17.23
C MET A 374 5.35 9.44 -18.15
N VAL A 375 6.36 8.58 -18.26
CA VAL A 375 6.27 7.27 -18.92
C VAL A 375 6.47 6.17 -17.90
N VAL A 376 5.54 5.23 -17.88
CA VAL A 376 5.59 4.01 -17.07
C VAL A 376 5.81 2.81 -17.97
N VAL A 377 6.81 1.98 -17.66
CA VAL A 377 7.11 0.73 -18.37
C VAL A 377 6.88 -0.42 -17.41
N ASP A 378 5.75 -1.07 -17.55
CA ASP A 378 5.39 -2.20 -16.71
C ASP A 378 6.00 -3.50 -17.24
N GLU A 379 6.39 -4.38 -16.33
CA GLU A 379 7.16 -5.60 -16.62
C GLU A 379 8.43 -5.29 -17.45
N ALA A 380 9.24 -4.35 -16.95
CA ALA A 380 10.42 -3.83 -17.64
C ALA A 380 11.45 -4.89 -18.08
N HIS A 381 11.33 -6.14 -17.58
CA HIS A 381 12.14 -7.25 -18.06
C HIS A 381 11.91 -7.57 -19.56
N PHE A 382 10.82 -7.08 -20.17
CA PHE A 382 10.58 -7.19 -21.60
C PHE A 382 11.55 -6.33 -22.44
N VAL A 383 12.16 -5.31 -21.86
CA VAL A 383 13.12 -4.39 -22.56
C VAL A 383 14.57 -4.66 -22.21
N LYS A 384 14.89 -5.82 -21.65
CA LYS A 384 16.26 -6.22 -21.27
C LYS A 384 17.21 -6.48 -22.43
N ASN A 385 16.71 -6.77 -23.62
CA ASN A 385 17.51 -7.05 -24.79
C ASN A 385 17.71 -5.78 -25.64
N LYS A 386 18.95 -5.27 -25.70
CA LYS A 386 19.34 -4.05 -26.42
C LYS A 386 18.99 -4.07 -27.91
N ASP A 387 19.04 -5.24 -28.54
CA ASP A 387 18.84 -5.40 -29.98
C ASP A 387 17.38 -5.55 -30.39
N ALA A 388 16.49 -5.80 -29.45
CA ALA A 388 15.08 -5.96 -29.71
C ALA A 388 14.42 -4.63 -30.15
N GLN A 389 13.59 -4.68 -31.18
CA GLN A 389 12.86 -3.50 -31.69
C GLN A 389 12.02 -2.83 -30.59
N ARG A 390 11.31 -3.63 -29.78
CA ARG A 390 10.51 -3.13 -28.65
C ARG A 390 11.34 -2.30 -27.67
N THR A 391 12.59 -2.71 -27.40
CA THR A 391 13.51 -1.96 -26.52
C THR A 391 13.87 -0.61 -27.13
N ARG A 392 14.22 -0.57 -28.40
CA ARG A 392 14.54 0.69 -29.10
C ARG A 392 13.36 1.65 -29.13
N HIS A 393 12.16 1.15 -29.38
CA HIS A 393 10.95 1.98 -29.38
C HIS A 393 10.63 2.51 -27.97
N THR A 394 10.77 1.67 -26.93
CA THR A 394 10.57 2.09 -25.54
C THR A 394 11.56 3.18 -25.14
N ILE A 395 12.85 3.02 -25.44
CA ILE A 395 13.88 4.04 -25.13
C ILE A 395 13.55 5.36 -25.82
N ARG A 396 13.19 5.35 -27.11
CA ARG A 396 12.80 6.56 -27.86
C ARG A 396 11.67 7.34 -27.17
N ILE A 397 10.69 6.64 -26.61
CA ILE A 397 9.56 7.27 -25.91
C ILE A 397 9.99 7.82 -24.55
N ILE A 398 10.82 7.09 -23.82
CA ILE A 398 11.32 7.51 -22.50
C ILE A 398 12.22 8.75 -22.60
N GLU A 399 12.98 8.89 -23.68
CA GLU A 399 13.82 10.07 -23.91
C GLU A 399 13.01 11.38 -24.03
N GLN A 400 11.71 11.28 -24.36
CA GLN A 400 10.79 12.43 -24.46
C GLN A 400 10.05 12.72 -23.15
N ALA A 401 10.34 11.98 -22.07
CA ALA A 401 9.63 12.11 -20.81
C ALA A 401 10.48 12.75 -19.72
N GLU A 402 9.86 13.62 -18.91
CA GLU A 402 10.49 14.16 -17.70
C GLU A 402 10.63 13.07 -16.64
N TYR A 403 9.56 12.32 -16.38
CA TYR A 403 9.53 11.21 -15.43
C TYR A 403 9.53 9.87 -16.17
N ALA A 404 10.37 8.94 -15.76
CA ALA A 404 10.43 7.59 -16.32
C ALA A 404 10.44 6.54 -15.20
N LEU A 405 9.43 5.68 -15.18
CA LEU A 405 9.28 4.62 -14.20
C LEU A 405 9.33 3.26 -14.88
N TYR A 406 10.35 2.49 -14.57
CA TYR A 406 10.40 1.07 -14.90
C TYR A 406 9.89 0.26 -13.71
N MET A 407 8.97 -0.67 -13.94
CA MET A 407 8.43 -1.56 -12.92
C MET A 407 8.69 -3.00 -13.30
N THR A 408 9.09 -3.81 -12.32
CA THR A 408 9.23 -5.26 -12.50
C THR A 408 9.04 -5.98 -11.19
N GLY A 409 8.36 -7.13 -11.23
CA GLY A 409 8.17 -8.00 -10.06
C GLY A 409 9.14 -9.17 -10.03
N THR A 410 9.89 -9.40 -11.11
CA THR A 410 10.89 -10.46 -11.16
C THR A 410 12.18 -10.01 -10.49
N ALA A 411 12.78 -10.91 -9.69
CA ALA A 411 14.04 -10.64 -9.00
C ALA A 411 15.17 -10.42 -10.02
N ILE A 412 15.42 -9.14 -10.37
CA ILE A 412 16.51 -8.73 -11.27
C ILE A 412 17.89 -9.06 -10.64
N GLU A 413 17.94 -9.23 -9.31
CA GLU A 413 19.16 -9.60 -8.58
C GLU A 413 19.78 -10.93 -9.06
N ASN A 414 18.99 -11.81 -9.66
CA ASN A 414 19.50 -13.04 -10.25
C ASN A 414 20.24 -12.80 -11.57
N ASN A 415 20.06 -11.60 -12.18
CA ASN A 415 20.74 -11.20 -13.42
C ASN A 415 21.17 -9.73 -13.33
N VAL A 416 22.31 -9.52 -12.70
CA VAL A 416 22.91 -8.18 -12.46
C VAL A 416 23.14 -7.41 -13.76
N ASP A 417 23.45 -8.10 -14.87
CA ASP A 417 23.65 -7.47 -16.16
C ASP A 417 22.36 -6.85 -16.71
N GLU A 418 21.22 -7.53 -16.56
CA GLU A 418 19.92 -7.00 -16.94
C GLU A 418 19.55 -5.78 -16.10
N MET A 419 19.78 -5.82 -14.79
CA MET A 419 19.55 -4.70 -13.89
C MET A 419 20.41 -3.48 -14.28
N CYS A 420 21.72 -3.68 -14.47
CA CYS A 420 22.62 -2.61 -14.87
C CYS A 420 22.21 -1.99 -16.21
N TYR A 421 21.70 -2.77 -17.14
CA TYR A 421 21.19 -2.26 -18.41
C TYR A 421 19.90 -1.42 -18.24
N LEU A 422 18.94 -1.86 -17.43
CA LEU A 422 17.75 -1.06 -17.15
C LEU A 422 18.11 0.25 -16.44
N ILE A 423 19.09 0.22 -15.55
CA ILE A 423 19.64 1.43 -14.91
C ILE A 423 20.31 2.32 -15.96
N GLU A 424 21.07 1.77 -16.92
CA GLU A 424 21.71 2.52 -18.00
C GLU A 424 20.68 3.29 -18.84
N CYS A 425 19.51 2.69 -19.10
CA CYS A 425 18.41 3.35 -19.82
C CYS A 425 17.78 4.50 -19.03
N LEU A 426 17.75 4.42 -17.70
CA LEU A 426 17.17 5.44 -16.83
C LEU A 426 18.18 6.53 -16.43
N ASN A 427 19.38 6.12 -16.02
CA ASN A 427 20.43 7.00 -15.53
C ASN A 427 21.81 6.50 -15.94
N PRO A 428 22.34 6.97 -17.10
CA PRO A 428 23.66 6.57 -17.60
C PRO A 428 24.82 6.90 -16.66
N SER A 429 24.70 7.95 -15.84
CA SER A 429 25.77 8.35 -14.89
C SER A 429 25.95 7.27 -13.82
N ILE A 430 24.88 6.85 -13.18
CA ILE A 430 24.91 5.78 -12.15
C ILE A 430 25.37 4.46 -12.79
N ALA A 431 24.89 4.15 -14.00
CA ALA A 431 25.31 2.95 -14.73
C ALA A 431 26.83 2.92 -14.95
N ASN A 432 27.44 4.05 -15.31
CA ASN A 432 28.89 4.14 -15.48
C ASN A 432 29.65 3.95 -14.16
N GLU A 433 29.13 4.45 -13.04
CA GLU A 433 29.74 4.26 -11.72
C GLU A 433 29.75 2.80 -11.27
N ILE A 434 28.71 2.02 -11.61
CA ILE A 434 28.59 0.62 -11.21
C ILE A 434 29.18 -0.37 -12.22
N LYS A 435 29.63 0.09 -13.38
CA LYS A 435 30.08 -0.73 -14.51
C LYS A 435 31.22 -1.71 -14.17
N GLY A 436 32.05 -1.41 -13.19
CA GLY A 436 33.12 -2.30 -12.70
C GLY A 436 32.77 -3.06 -11.43
N MET A 437 31.59 -2.88 -10.87
CA MET A 437 31.19 -3.39 -9.55
C MET A 437 30.19 -4.53 -9.59
N LYS A 438 29.90 -5.09 -10.75
CA LYS A 438 28.87 -6.16 -10.92
C LYS A 438 29.08 -7.39 -10.02
N TYR A 439 30.33 -7.74 -9.74
CA TYR A 439 30.69 -8.83 -8.82
C TYR A 439 30.38 -8.50 -7.34
N LEU A 440 30.18 -7.20 -7.02
CA LEU A 440 29.81 -6.72 -5.69
C LEU A 440 28.30 -6.47 -5.54
N ALA A 441 27.46 -6.98 -6.44
CA ALA A 441 26.02 -6.70 -6.46
C ALA A 441 25.29 -6.97 -5.14
N LYS A 442 25.82 -7.88 -4.30
CA LYS A 442 25.29 -8.15 -2.94
C LYS A 442 25.94 -7.28 -1.86
N ALA A 443 26.96 -6.49 -2.20
CA ALA A 443 27.64 -5.66 -1.21
C ALA A 443 26.87 -4.35 -0.95
N GLU A 444 26.88 -3.90 0.29
CA GLU A 444 26.25 -2.65 0.74
C GLU A 444 26.66 -1.44 -0.11
N LEU A 445 27.94 -1.35 -0.49
CA LEU A 445 28.44 -0.27 -1.33
C LEU A 445 27.77 -0.20 -2.71
N PHE A 446 27.48 -1.35 -3.33
CA PHE A 446 26.78 -1.42 -4.60
C PHE A 446 25.31 -0.97 -4.43
N ARG A 447 24.64 -1.47 -3.39
CA ARG A 447 23.25 -1.12 -3.08
C ARG A 447 23.11 0.38 -2.82
N LYS A 448 23.97 0.98 -2.02
CA LYS A 448 24.02 2.45 -1.80
C LYS A 448 24.20 3.25 -3.08
N LYS A 449 25.02 2.77 -4.03
CA LYS A 449 25.23 3.46 -5.30
C LYS A 449 24.01 3.43 -6.22
N ILE A 450 23.23 2.36 -6.21
CA ILE A 450 22.02 2.24 -7.04
C ILE A 450 20.78 2.80 -6.35
N ALA A 451 20.80 3.03 -5.03
CA ALA A 451 19.69 3.55 -4.25
C ALA A 451 19.04 4.85 -4.78
N PRO A 452 19.75 5.75 -5.51
CA PRO A 452 19.08 6.89 -6.15
C PRO A 452 18.21 6.53 -7.36
N VAL A 453 18.33 5.34 -7.94
CA VAL A 453 17.58 4.94 -9.14
C VAL A 453 16.82 3.63 -8.98
N TYR A 454 17.14 2.83 -7.98
CA TYR A 454 16.55 1.52 -7.75
C TYR A 454 15.95 1.39 -6.36
N LEU A 455 14.67 1.08 -6.29
CA LEU A 455 13.95 0.80 -5.06
C LEU A 455 13.37 -0.62 -5.14
N ARG A 456 13.63 -1.44 -4.14
CA ARG A 456 13.08 -2.80 -4.02
C ARG A 456 12.75 -3.16 -2.59
N ARG A 457 11.55 -3.73 -2.41
CA ARG A 457 11.06 -4.24 -1.12
C ARG A 457 10.51 -5.64 -1.33
N LYS A 458 10.62 -6.48 -0.32
CA LYS A 458 10.03 -7.82 -0.29
C LYS A 458 8.70 -7.79 0.45
N ARG A 459 7.81 -8.73 0.11
CA ARG A 459 6.51 -8.86 0.79
C ARG A 459 6.67 -9.14 2.28
N ALA A 460 7.65 -9.97 2.65
CA ALA A 460 7.91 -10.30 4.05
C ALA A 460 8.31 -9.09 4.89
N ASP A 461 8.92 -8.07 4.28
CA ASP A 461 9.44 -6.89 4.98
C ASP A 461 8.34 -5.84 5.20
N VAL A 462 7.30 -5.79 4.35
CA VAL A 462 6.30 -4.71 4.35
C VAL A 462 4.84 -5.15 4.54
N LEU A 463 4.52 -6.43 4.32
CA LEU A 463 3.16 -6.97 4.46
C LEU A 463 3.10 -7.98 5.61
N MET A 464 2.99 -7.46 6.81
CA MET A 464 2.99 -8.24 8.04
C MET A 464 1.69 -9.00 8.30
N GLU A 465 0.60 -8.60 7.65
CA GLU A 465 -0.72 -9.22 7.75
C GLU A 465 -0.87 -10.50 6.91
N LEU A 466 0.06 -10.75 6.00
CA LEU A 466 -0.02 -11.97 5.20
C LEU A 466 0.42 -13.18 6.02
N PRO A 467 -0.33 -14.29 5.95
CA PRO A 467 0.12 -15.55 6.54
C PRO A 467 1.42 -15.99 5.87
N GLU A 468 2.25 -16.71 6.62
CA GLU A 468 3.43 -17.34 6.04
C GLU A 468 3.05 -18.23 4.87
N LEU A 469 3.84 -18.15 3.80
CA LEU A 469 3.67 -19.03 2.66
C LEU A 469 4.07 -20.45 3.06
N THR A 470 3.07 -21.32 3.16
CA THR A 470 3.31 -22.74 3.44
C THR A 470 3.38 -23.50 2.12
N ILE A 471 4.50 -24.18 1.88
CA ILE A 471 4.70 -24.99 0.67
C ILE A 471 4.64 -26.46 1.07
N TYR A 472 3.78 -27.20 0.40
CA TYR A 472 3.67 -28.64 0.59
C TYR A 472 3.92 -29.35 -0.74
N ASP A 473 4.77 -30.38 -0.70
CA ASP A 473 4.96 -31.29 -1.83
C ASP A 473 4.02 -32.49 -1.66
N GLU A 474 3.06 -32.63 -2.58
CA GLU A 474 2.15 -33.78 -2.60
C GLU A 474 2.68 -34.84 -3.58
N TRP A 475 3.01 -35.98 -3.05
CA TRP A 475 3.54 -37.13 -3.83
C TRP A 475 2.43 -38.12 -4.11
N CYS A 476 2.13 -38.33 -5.39
CA CYS A 476 1.14 -39.30 -5.85
C CYS A 476 1.81 -40.48 -6.53
N MET A 477 1.45 -41.71 -6.13
CA MET A 477 1.94 -42.92 -6.78
C MET A 477 1.28 -43.11 -8.13
N MET A 478 2.06 -43.37 -9.16
CA MET A 478 1.53 -43.69 -10.48
C MET A 478 0.83 -45.06 -10.47
N ASN A 479 -0.30 -45.16 -11.14
CA ASN A 479 -0.93 -46.45 -11.41
C ASN A 479 -0.22 -47.20 -12.55
N GLU A 480 -0.60 -48.46 -12.84
CA GLU A 480 0.06 -49.28 -13.85
C GLU A 480 -0.01 -48.70 -15.27
N GLU A 481 -1.12 -48.05 -15.65
CA GLU A 481 -1.27 -47.38 -16.92
C GLU A 481 -0.33 -46.19 -17.08
N GLU A 482 -0.25 -45.39 -16.03
CA GLU A 482 0.66 -44.25 -15.96
C GLU A 482 2.13 -44.68 -16.02
N ILE A 483 2.50 -45.75 -15.29
CA ILE A 483 3.86 -46.32 -15.32
C ILE A 483 4.22 -46.77 -16.73
N ASN A 484 3.31 -47.48 -17.40
CA ASN A 484 3.56 -47.97 -18.77
C ASN A 484 3.65 -46.81 -19.78
N SER A 485 2.82 -45.79 -19.64
CA SER A 485 2.88 -44.58 -20.46
C SER A 485 4.16 -43.76 -20.20
N TYR A 486 4.59 -43.70 -18.96
CA TYR A 486 5.84 -43.04 -18.59
C TYR A 486 7.06 -43.77 -19.18
N ARG A 487 7.10 -45.11 -19.11
CA ARG A 487 8.19 -45.92 -19.71
C ARG A 487 8.28 -45.68 -21.23
N LYS A 488 7.14 -45.65 -21.93
CA LYS A 488 7.12 -45.36 -23.39
C LYS A 488 7.64 -43.93 -23.66
N ALA A 489 7.28 -42.96 -22.81
CA ALA A 489 7.77 -41.59 -22.98
C ALA A 489 9.29 -41.50 -22.72
N VAL A 490 9.82 -42.28 -21.76
CA VAL A 490 11.26 -42.38 -21.49
C VAL A 490 11.98 -43.04 -22.69
N GLU A 491 11.47 -44.17 -23.18
CA GLU A 491 12.04 -44.89 -24.35
C GLU A 491 12.10 -44.01 -25.62
N SER A 492 11.12 -43.10 -25.76
CA SER A 492 11.08 -42.13 -26.86
C SER A 492 11.81 -40.82 -26.61
N GLU A 493 12.50 -40.70 -25.47
CA GLU A 493 13.18 -39.48 -25.01
C GLU A 493 12.28 -38.23 -24.99
N ASN A 494 10.95 -38.39 -24.87
CA ASN A 494 9.99 -37.33 -24.92
C ASN A 494 9.74 -36.74 -23.51
N PHE A 495 10.57 -35.80 -23.11
CA PHE A 495 10.50 -35.15 -21.82
C PHE A 495 9.14 -34.47 -21.54
N MET A 496 8.53 -33.86 -22.57
CA MET A 496 7.21 -33.22 -22.41
C MET A 496 6.08 -34.24 -22.23
N ALA A 497 6.18 -35.41 -22.83
CA ALA A 497 5.24 -36.51 -22.59
C ALA A 497 5.40 -37.07 -21.17
N MET A 498 6.63 -37.25 -20.67
CA MET A 498 6.90 -37.69 -19.29
C MET A 498 6.20 -36.80 -18.27
N ARG A 499 6.23 -35.49 -18.44
CA ARG A 499 5.61 -34.51 -17.53
C ARG A 499 4.07 -34.52 -17.58
N ARG A 500 3.45 -35.04 -18.63
CA ARG A 500 1.99 -35.03 -18.81
C ARG A 500 1.32 -36.38 -18.55
N VAL A 501 2.07 -37.44 -18.28
CA VAL A 501 1.53 -38.80 -18.15
C VAL A 501 0.34 -38.88 -17.21
N SER A 502 0.45 -38.28 -16.03
CA SER A 502 -0.62 -38.30 -15.02
C SER A 502 -1.84 -37.45 -15.38
N TRP A 503 -1.81 -36.71 -16.48
CA TRP A 503 -2.92 -35.87 -16.91
C TRP A 503 -3.62 -36.40 -18.15
N ASN A 504 -3.24 -37.58 -18.63
CA ASN A 504 -3.80 -38.22 -19.82
C ASN A 504 -4.80 -39.33 -19.46
N SER A 505 -4.99 -39.63 -18.17
CA SER A 505 -5.88 -40.70 -17.70
C SER A 505 -6.89 -40.17 -16.71
N LEU A 506 -8.18 -40.52 -16.86
CA LEU A 506 -9.23 -40.18 -15.89
C LEU A 506 -9.04 -40.86 -14.53
N ASN A 507 -8.30 -41.97 -14.49
CA ASN A 507 -8.02 -42.75 -13.29
C ASN A 507 -6.67 -42.37 -12.65
N SER A 508 -6.14 -41.19 -12.95
CA SER A 508 -4.89 -40.73 -12.38
C SER A 508 -5.02 -40.41 -10.89
N THR A 509 -4.18 -41.03 -10.09
CA THR A 509 -4.11 -40.75 -8.64
C THR A 509 -3.76 -39.29 -8.36
N LYS A 510 -2.98 -38.65 -9.23
CA LYS A 510 -2.65 -37.23 -9.14
C LYS A 510 -3.87 -36.34 -9.43
N ALA A 511 -4.69 -36.72 -10.41
CA ALA A 511 -5.90 -36.00 -10.74
C ALA A 511 -6.96 -36.14 -9.63
N GLU A 512 -7.10 -37.34 -9.04
CA GLU A 512 -7.95 -37.58 -7.89
C GLU A 512 -7.52 -36.72 -6.69
N ARG A 513 -6.24 -36.77 -6.34
CA ARG A 513 -5.70 -36.02 -5.20
C ARG A 513 -5.85 -34.50 -5.37
N MET A 514 -5.58 -33.98 -6.58
CA MET A 514 -5.81 -32.56 -6.90
C MET A 514 -7.29 -32.18 -6.72
N THR A 515 -8.20 -33.04 -7.19
CA THR A 515 -9.64 -32.80 -7.04
C THR A 515 -10.08 -32.80 -5.59
N GLU A 516 -9.59 -33.74 -4.78
CA GLU A 516 -9.83 -33.77 -3.32
C GLU A 516 -9.38 -32.47 -2.65
N LEU A 517 -8.15 -32.03 -2.91
CA LEU A 517 -7.60 -30.79 -2.34
C LEU A 517 -8.42 -29.57 -2.75
N CYS A 518 -8.85 -29.49 -4.02
CA CYS A 518 -9.71 -28.41 -4.49
C CYS A 518 -11.06 -28.39 -3.80
N LEU A 519 -11.71 -29.56 -3.68
CA LEU A 519 -13.01 -29.68 -3.04
C LEU A 519 -12.94 -29.38 -1.54
N GLN A 520 -11.89 -29.82 -0.86
CA GLN A 520 -11.63 -29.50 0.53
C GLN A 520 -11.47 -27.98 0.71
N ALA A 521 -10.59 -27.34 -0.06
CA ALA A 521 -10.37 -25.91 0.01
C ALA A 521 -11.66 -25.10 -0.26
N LEU A 522 -12.46 -25.54 -1.23
CA LEU A 522 -13.77 -24.93 -1.51
C LEU A 522 -14.76 -25.08 -0.35
N SER A 523 -14.77 -26.25 0.33
CA SER A 523 -15.63 -26.47 1.50
C SER A 523 -15.24 -25.58 2.70
N GLU A 524 -13.96 -25.18 2.77
CA GLU A 524 -13.42 -24.25 3.77
C GLU A 524 -13.57 -22.77 3.33
N GLY A 525 -14.27 -22.48 2.22
CA GLY A 525 -14.45 -21.12 1.70
C GLY A 525 -13.19 -20.50 1.08
N ARG A 526 -12.16 -21.31 0.81
CA ARG A 526 -10.90 -20.84 0.23
C ARG A 526 -10.99 -20.75 -1.29
N LYS A 527 -10.28 -19.77 -1.87
CA LYS A 527 -10.09 -19.64 -3.32
C LYS A 527 -8.92 -20.51 -3.77
N VAL A 528 -9.09 -21.22 -4.88
CA VAL A 528 -8.06 -22.11 -5.45
C VAL A 528 -7.63 -21.59 -6.80
N ILE A 529 -6.31 -21.51 -7.04
CA ILE A 529 -5.73 -21.21 -8.35
C ILE A 529 -4.85 -22.38 -8.76
N ILE A 530 -5.08 -22.92 -9.95
CA ILE A 530 -4.33 -24.05 -10.51
C ILE A 530 -3.49 -23.55 -11.68
N PHE A 531 -2.19 -23.77 -11.62
CA PHE A 531 -1.25 -23.42 -12.68
C PHE A 531 -0.75 -24.66 -13.38
N SER A 532 -0.72 -24.63 -14.71
CA SER A 532 -0.04 -25.62 -15.53
C SER A 532 0.64 -24.98 -16.72
N TYR A 533 1.77 -25.53 -17.12
CA TYR A 533 2.45 -25.15 -18.37
C TYR A 533 1.66 -25.62 -19.60
N PHE A 534 0.84 -26.68 -19.47
CA PHE A 534 0.14 -27.34 -20.56
C PHE A 534 -1.34 -26.94 -20.56
N LEU A 535 -1.82 -26.36 -21.66
CA LEU A 535 -3.23 -25.97 -21.82
C LEU A 535 -4.17 -27.17 -21.78
N ASP A 536 -3.77 -28.29 -22.39
CA ASP A 536 -4.55 -29.54 -22.38
C ASP A 536 -4.78 -30.04 -20.95
N THR A 537 -3.77 -29.91 -20.09
CA THR A 537 -3.88 -30.23 -18.66
C THR A 537 -4.90 -29.32 -17.97
N LEU A 538 -4.89 -28.01 -18.24
CA LEU A 538 -5.85 -27.09 -17.66
C LEU A 538 -7.28 -27.37 -18.13
N SER A 539 -7.48 -27.70 -19.39
CA SER A 539 -8.78 -28.11 -19.93
C SER A 539 -9.29 -29.37 -19.23
N PHE A 540 -8.44 -30.39 -19.13
CA PHE A 540 -8.76 -31.63 -18.42
C PHE A 540 -9.12 -31.40 -16.94
N VAL A 541 -8.36 -30.56 -16.23
CA VAL A 541 -8.64 -30.19 -14.85
C VAL A 541 -9.96 -29.44 -14.73
N SER A 542 -10.27 -28.55 -15.66
CA SER A 542 -11.55 -27.83 -15.71
C SER A 542 -12.74 -28.78 -15.85
N ASP A 543 -12.61 -29.80 -16.73
CA ASP A 543 -13.63 -30.82 -16.94
C ASP A 543 -13.83 -31.69 -15.68
N LEU A 544 -12.75 -32.05 -14.96
CA LEU A 544 -12.82 -32.81 -13.72
C LEU A 544 -13.56 -32.07 -12.60
N LEU A 545 -13.46 -30.75 -12.55
CA LEU A 545 -14.12 -29.93 -11.51
C LEU A 545 -15.60 -29.66 -11.77
N LEU A 546 -16.20 -30.26 -12.81
CA LEU A 546 -17.65 -30.31 -13.08
C LEU A 546 -18.37 -28.95 -12.97
N GLY A 547 -17.86 -27.93 -13.65
CA GLY A 547 -18.45 -26.59 -13.68
C GLY A 547 -18.22 -25.74 -12.41
N LYS A 548 -17.42 -26.21 -11.47
CA LYS A 548 -16.97 -25.41 -10.30
C LYS A 548 -15.74 -24.55 -10.63
N ALA A 549 -15.10 -24.78 -11.78
CA ALA A 549 -13.98 -23.98 -12.24
C ALA A 549 -14.46 -22.79 -13.09
N LEU A 550 -13.78 -21.65 -12.94
CA LEU A 550 -13.90 -20.54 -13.88
C LEU A 550 -13.22 -20.88 -15.22
N PRO A 551 -13.52 -20.15 -16.30
CA PRO A 551 -12.86 -20.37 -17.60
C PRO A 551 -11.33 -20.33 -17.47
N VAL A 552 -10.67 -21.21 -18.24
CA VAL A 552 -9.20 -21.30 -18.25
C VAL A 552 -8.61 -20.01 -18.80
N ILE A 553 -7.78 -19.34 -18.01
CA ILE A 553 -7.06 -18.13 -18.43
C ILE A 553 -5.82 -18.54 -19.22
N SER A 554 -5.75 -18.16 -20.49
CA SER A 554 -4.61 -18.44 -21.37
C SER A 554 -4.32 -17.23 -22.26
N GLY A 555 -3.14 -17.19 -22.88
CA GLY A 555 -2.79 -16.13 -23.84
C GLY A 555 -3.64 -16.07 -25.12
N LYS A 556 -4.64 -16.97 -25.26
CA LYS A 556 -5.63 -16.98 -26.36
C LYS A 556 -6.96 -16.33 -25.98
N LEU A 557 -7.15 -15.90 -24.74
CA LEU A 557 -8.34 -15.15 -24.35
C LEU A 557 -8.34 -13.80 -25.07
N SER A 558 -9.39 -13.57 -25.87
CA SER A 558 -9.66 -12.24 -26.44
C SER A 558 -9.95 -11.24 -25.34
N LEU A 559 -9.75 -9.97 -25.63
CA LEU A 559 -9.99 -8.83 -24.72
C LEU A 559 -11.49 -8.55 -24.45
N GLU A 560 -12.39 -9.51 -24.70
CA GLU A 560 -13.82 -9.41 -24.44
C GLU A 560 -14.18 -9.67 -22.98
#